data_293a1131fa29207687906cadfd2e08f6
#
_entry.id   293a1131fa29207687906cadfd2e08f6
#
_cell.length_a   1.000
_cell.length_b   1.000
_cell.length_c   1.000
_cell.angle_alpha   90.00
_cell.angle_beta   90.00
_cell.angle_gamma   90.00
#
_symmetry.space_group_name_H-M   'P 1'
#
loop_
_entity.id
_entity.type
_entity.pdbx_description
1 polymer ?
#
loop_
_entity_poly.entity_id
_entity_poly.type
_entity_poly.pdbx_seq_one_letter_code
_entity_poly.pdbx_strand_id
1 'polypeptide(L)'
;MSRTDPAVFHAVNMLSAAHQESELHNMQISARSRIGSQQYYFSLQQSTRAIALLNQRRNSQDPQLRQTILLCCLLFVLFDVLVAQYDSAFTHLHGGLRILKELEIQGKLESEVEPSIVAAFRRLDTQASLYDTRFPILSLEYGNQSPLKLFEAPTGGFTSLSQVREKITVLFTAGIPLVARSWSLNGPNMETNYESLYQSQRRLLDAFAEFDLHFTSFRVTKYHQLSEKEQLGADITYLLYLGHTLTLKTVLIRGPVPESLVPEFIALLQAHEDMIEKLKSVSGLVMDHVMIAHMYLVATQCPDVGIRIRAIRLLRSWPHYEGLHSSNVTALMAL
;
A
#
# COMPACT_ATOMS: atom_id res chain seq x y z
N MET A 1 -9.96 -17.27 -13.78
CA MET A 1 -10.69 -16.15 -14.40
C MET A 1 -10.02 -15.63 -15.68
N SER A 2 -8.72 -15.34 -15.76
CA SER A 2 -8.10 -14.78 -16.98
C SER A 2 -8.20 -15.67 -18.22
N ARG A 3 -8.33 -17.00 -18.07
CA ARG A 3 -8.51 -17.95 -19.17
C ARG A 3 -9.98 -18.14 -19.60
N THR A 4 -10.94 -17.70 -18.80
CA THR A 4 -12.36 -17.95 -19.02
C THR A 4 -13.15 -16.70 -19.38
N ASP A 5 -12.72 -15.50 -18.96
CA ASP A 5 -13.39 -14.24 -19.27
C ASP A 5 -12.55 -13.39 -20.24
N PRO A 6 -13.09 -13.10 -21.45
CA PRO A 6 -12.35 -12.35 -22.47
C PRO A 6 -11.95 -10.93 -22.05
N ALA A 7 -12.76 -10.23 -21.22
CA ALA A 7 -12.42 -8.88 -20.76
C ALA A 7 -11.21 -8.93 -19.84
N VAL A 8 -11.18 -9.87 -18.91
CA VAL A 8 -10.03 -10.08 -18.00
C VAL A 8 -8.79 -10.49 -18.81
N PHE A 9 -8.94 -11.37 -19.82
CA PHE A 9 -7.82 -11.75 -20.68
C PHE A 9 -7.17 -10.53 -21.35
N HIS A 10 -7.96 -9.63 -21.92
CA HIS A 10 -7.43 -8.42 -22.55
C HIS A 10 -6.85 -7.45 -21.52
N ALA A 11 -7.45 -7.31 -20.34
CA ALA A 11 -6.90 -6.46 -19.26
C ALA A 11 -5.56 -7.00 -18.73
N VAL A 12 -5.39 -8.31 -18.61
CA VAL A 12 -4.10 -8.93 -18.25
C VAL A 12 -3.05 -8.70 -19.32
N ASN A 13 -3.39 -8.87 -20.60
CA ASN A 13 -2.44 -8.61 -21.70
C ASN A 13 -2.01 -7.14 -21.76
N MET A 14 -2.94 -6.21 -21.52
CA MET A 14 -2.68 -4.78 -21.41
C MET A 14 -1.63 -4.49 -20.32
N LEU A 15 -1.87 -4.98 -19.10
CA LEU A 15 -0.97 -4.75 -17.97
C LEU A 15 0.39 -5.43 -18.18
N SER A 16 0.40 -6.67 -18.70
CA SER A 16 1.65 -7.41 -18.94
C SER A 16 2.55 -6.71 -19.95
N ALA A 17 1.99 -6.19 -21.05
CA ALA A 17 2.79 -5.46 -22.04
C ALA A 17 3.32 -4.13 -21.48
N ALA A 18 2.52 -3.40 -20.71
CA ALA A 18 2.97 -2.17 -20.06
C ALA A 18 4.04 -2.44 -18.99
N HIS A 19 3.92 -3.54 -18.26
CA HIS A 19 4.91 -3.94 -17.26
C HIS A 19 6.24 -4.30 -17.91
N GLN A 20 6.24 -5.11 -18.97
CA GLN A 20 7.44 -5.44 -19.74
C GLN A 20 8.14 -4.18 -20.27
N GLU A 21 7.38 -3.25 -20.82
CA GLU A 21 7.91 -1.97 -21.31
C GLU A 21 8.52 -1.15 -20.17
N SER A 22 7.86 -1.11 -19.00
CA SER A 22 8.37 -0.42 -17.82
C SER A 22 9.67 -1.04 -17.29
N GLU A 23 9.78 -2.36 -17.26
CA GLU A 23 11.00 -3.07 -16.86
C GLU A 23 12.18 -2.76 -17.80
N LEU A 24 11.96 -2.75 -19.11
CA LEU A 24 12.98 -2.39 -20.10
C LEU A 24 13.52 -0.96 -19.90
N HIS A 25 12.73 -0.08 -19.31
CA HIS A 25 13.09 1.30 -19.03
C HIS A 25 13.37 1.56 -17.53
N ASN A 26 13.76 0.54 -16.76
CA ASN A 26 14.03 0.63 -15.31
C ASN A 26 12.89 1.31 -14.53
N MET A 27 11.65 0.97 -14.84
CA MET A 27 10.45 1.58 -14.25
C MET A 27 10.42 3.11 -14.36
N GLN A 28 11.19 3.69 -15.28
CA GLN A 28 11.16 5.11 -15.58
C GLN A 28 10.11 5.38 -16.66
N ILE A 29 9.08 6.10 -16.29
CA ILE A 29 8.04 6.48 -17.24
C ILE A 29 8.33 7.89 -17.74
N SER A 30 8.75 8.00 -18.99
CA SER A 30 8.72 9.29 -19.68
C SER A 30 7.60 9.29 -20.72
N ALA A 31 6.88 10.42 -20.84
CA ALA A 31 5.92 10.58 -21.92
C ALA A 31 6.55 10.41 -23.31
N ARG A 32 7.86 10.69 -23.44
CA ARG A 32 8.62 10.53 -24.68
C ARG A 32 8.92 9.06 -25.00
N SER A 33 9.17 8.20 -24.02
CA SER A 33 9.46 6.79 -24.27
C SER A 33 8.24 6.01 -24.76
N ARG A 34 7.03 6.52 -24.57
CA ARG A 34 5.77 5.91 -25.02
C ARG A 34 5.46 6.20 -26.49
N ILE A 35 5.87 7.37 -26.99
CA ILE A 35 5.59 7.79 -28.36
C ILE A 35 6.43 6.91 -29.28
N GLY A 36 5.78 5.97 -30.01
CA GLY A 36 6.42 5.03 -30.92
C GLY A 36 6.65 3.63 -30.37
N SER A 37 6.40 3.37 -29.07
CA SER A 37 6.50 2.02 -28.51
C SER A 37 5.39 1.12 -29.01
N GLN A 38 5.74 0.00 -29.63
CA GLN A 38 4.80 -1.01 -30.09
C GLN A 38 4.03 -1.66 -28.93
N GLN A 39 4.70 -1.87 -27.79
CA GLN A 39 4.10 -2.43 -26.57
C GLN A 39 3.05 -1.47 -25.98
N TYR A 40 3.33 -0.17 -25.99
CA TYR A 40 2.35 0.81 -25.53
C TYR A 40 1.09 0.83 -26.42
N TYR A 41 1.25 0.85 -27.73
CA TYR A 41 0.10 0.77 -28.66
C TYR A 41 -0.68 -0.54 -28.52
N PHE A 42 0.02 -1.66 -28.35
CA PHE A 42 -0.62 -2.94 -28.05
C PHE A 42 -1.43 -2.87 -26.75
N SER A 43 -0.85 -2.32 -25.68
CA SER A 43 -1.56 -2.13 -24.39
C SER A 43 -2.84 -1.31 -24.54
N LEU A 44 -2.80 -0.19 -25.28
CA LEU A 44 -3.98 0.62 -25.55
C LEU A 44 -5.05 -0.15 -26.36
N GLN A 45 -4.64 -0.95 -27.33
CA GLN A 45 -5.56 -1.77 -28.09
C GLN A 45 -6.23 -2.82 -27.20
N GLN A 46 -5.47 -3.46 -26.28
CA GLN A 46 -6.02 -4.42 -25.33
C GLN A 46 -6.97 -3.75 -24.35
N SER A 47 -6.63 -2.55 -23.85
CA SER A 47 -7.50 -1.72 -22.99
C SER A 47 -8.85 -1.47 -23.67
N THR A 48 -8.84 -0.99 -24.91
CA THR A 48 -10.06 -0.71 -25.69
C THR A 48 -10.92 -1.95 -25.84
N ARG A 49 -10.31 -3.11 -26.10
CA ARG A 49 -11.03 -4.40 -26.24
C ARG A 49 -11.66 -4.83 -24.91
N ALA A 50 -10.93 -4.73 -23.81
CA ALA A 50 -11.45 -5.07 -22.48
C ALA A 50 -12.67 -4.21 -22.13
N ILE A 51 -12.57 -2.88 -22.32
CA ILE A 51 -13.67 -1.94 -22.07
C ILE A 51 -14.87 -2.23 -22.97
N ALA A 52 -14.67 -2.49 -24.25
CA ALA A 52 -15.75 -2.81 -25.18
C ALA A 52 -16.52 -4.07 -24.74
N LEU A 53 -15.81 -5.12 -24.32
CA LEU A 53 -16.41 -6.37 -23.82
C LEU A 53 -17.19 -6.17 -22.52
N LEU A 54 -16.70 -5.35 -21.60
CA LEU A 54 -17.44 -5.00 -20.38
C LEU A 54 -18.71 -4.21 -20.71
N ASN A 55 -18.62 -3.24 -21.62
CA ASN A 55 -19.78 -2.43 -22.05
C ASN A 55 -20.86 -3.25 -22.74
N GLN A 56 -20.49 -4.27 -23.55
CA GLN A 56 -21.46 -5.20 -24.18
C GLN A 56 -22.26 -5.97 -23.12
N ARG A 57 -21.66 -6.22 -21.95
CA ARG A 57 -22.29 -6.96 -20.85
C ARG A 57 -22.98 -6.05 -19.83
N ARG A 58 -23.06 -4.75 -20.06
CA ARG A 58 -23.60 -3.77 -19.10
C ARG A 58 -24.97 -4.14 -18.51
N ASN A 59 -25.84 -4.74 -19.35
CA ASN A 59 -27.20 -5.14 -18.94
C ASN A 59 -27.31 -6.65 -18.65
N SER A 60 -26.20 -7.37 -18.54
CA SER A 60 -26.18 -8.78 -18.23
C SER A 60 -26.59 -9.05 -16.79
N GLN A 61 -27.33 -10.12 -16.56
CA GLN A 61 -27.67 -10.63 -15.23
C GLN A 61 -26.64 -11.66 -14.71
N ASP A 62 -25.48 -11.74 -15.34
CA ASP A 62 -24.40 -12.65 -14.94
C ASP A 62 -23.91 -12.28 -13.53
N PRO A 63 -24.03 -13.17 -12.53
CA PRO A 63 -23.62 -12.90 -11.15
C PRO A 63 -22.12 -12.66 -11.01
N GLN A 64 -21.30 -13.19 -11.95
CA GLN A 64 -19.85 -13.01 -11.94
C GLN A 64 -19.41 -11.68 -12.57
N LEU A 65 -20.31 -10.94 -13.22
CA LEU A 65 -19.94 -9.71 -13.93
C LEU A 65 -19.35 -8.66 -12.98
N ARG A 66 -19.88 -8.51 -11.77
CA ARG A 66 -19.35 -7.56 -10.77
C ARG A 66 -17.91 -7.87 -10.40
N GLN A 67 -17.62 -9.14 -10.13
CA GLN A 67 -16.25 -9.57 -9.81
C GLN A 67 -15.31 -9.38 -11.02
N THR A 68 -15.77 -9.64 -12.24
CA THR A 68 -15.04 -9.38 -13.49
C THR A 68 -14.73 -7.89 -13.64
N ILE A 69 -15.71 -7.00 -13.42
CA ILE A 69 -15.52 -5.54 -13.48
C ILE A 69 -14.50 -5.09 -12.43
N LEU A 70 -14.62 -5.54 -11.19
CA LEU A 70 -13.69 -5.20 -10.11
C LEU A 70 -12.26 -5.62 -10.44
N LEU A 71 -12.07 -6.85 -10.93
CA LEU A 71 -10.76 -7.33 -11.34
C LEU A 71 -10.18 -6.50 -12.48
N CYS A 72 -10.98 -6.17 -13.49
CA CYS A 72 -10.56 -5.28 -14.57
C CYS A 72 -10.22 -3.88 -14.05
N CYS A 73 -10.99 -3.30 -13.12
CA CYS A 73 -10.67 -2.02 -12.50
C CYS A 73 -9.29 -2.06 -11.82
N LEU A 74 -8.97 -3.10 -11.06
CA LEU A 74 -7.63 -3.26 -10.45
C LEU A 74 -6.53 -3.28 -11.50
N LEU A 75 -6.71 -4.06 -12.58
CA LEU A 75 -5.75 -4.16 -13.67
C LEU A 75 -5.58 -2.81 -14.40
N PHE A 76 -6.66 -2.04 -14.58
CA PHE A 76 -6.60 -0.69 -15.15
C PHE A 76 -5.89 0.29 -14.21
N VAL A 77 -6.15 0.26 -12.89
CA VAL A 77 -5.42 1.08 -11.92
C VAL A 77 -3.92 0.87 -12.05
N LEU A 78 -3.47 -0.40 -12.05
CA LEU A 78 -2.05 -0.73 -12.15
C LEU A 78 -1.46 -0.33 -13.50
N PHE A 79 -2.19 -0.52 -14.58
CA PHE A 79 -1.78 -0.08 -15.91
C PHE A 79 -1.61 1.44 -15.96
N ASP A 80 -2.61 2.19 -15.51
CA ASP A 80 -2.59 3.66 -15.55
C ASP A 80 -1.47 4.25 -14.69
N VAL A 81 -1.17 3.62 -13.55
CA VAL A 81 0.00 3.99 -12.72
C VAL A 81 1.30 3.73 -13.48
N LEU A 82 1.47 2.57 -14.10
CA LEU A 82 2.65 2.23 -14.89
C LEU A 82 2.85 3.19 -16.07
N VAL A 83 1.78 3.71 -16.63
CA VAL A 83 1.85 4.70 -17.72
C VAL A 83 1.69 6.15 -17.23
N ALA A 84 1.82 6.43 -15.93
CA ALA A 84 1.72 7.73 -15.28
C ALA A 84 0.44 8.52 -15.63
N GLN A 85 -0.68 7.82 -15.78
CA GLN A 85 -2.02 8.37 -15.95
C GLN A 85 -2.78 8.35 -14.62
N TYR A 86 -2.26 9.07 -13.63
CA TYR A 86 -2.77 9.00 -12.25
C TYR A 86 -4.25 9.38 -12.13
N ASP A 87 -4.74 10.39 -12.88
CA ASP A 87 -6.16 10.77 -12.85
C ASP A 87 -7.08 9.62 -13.31
N SER A 88 -6.65 8.89 -14.34
CA SER A 88 -7.34 7.70 -14.83
C SER A 88 -7.29 6.57 -13.80
N ALA A 89 -6.13 6.34 -13.19
CA ALA A 89 -5.94 5.34 -12.13
C ALA A 89 -6.90 5.61 -10.95
N PHE A 90 -6.98 6.86 -10.48
CA PHE A 90 -7.92 7.23 -9.42
C PHE A 90 -9.38 7.08 -9.85
N THR A 91 -9.72 7.38 -11.10
CA THR A 91 -11.07 7.18 -11.62
C THR A 91 -11.48 5.70 -11.59
N HIS A 92 -10.60 4.79 -12.02
CA HIS A 92 -10.84 3.35 -11.96
C HIS A 92 -10.89 2.84 -10.52
N LEU A 93 -10.00 3.33 -9.65
CA LEU A 93 -9.99 2.97 -8.23
C LEU A 93 -11.31 3.36 -7.55
N HIS A 94 -11.73 4.62 -7.69
CA HIS A 94 -12.97 5.13 -7.10
C HIS A 94 -14.21 4.41 -7.66
N GLY A 95 -14.19 4.07 -8.97
CA GLY A 95 -15.26 3.26 -9.57
C GLY A 95 -15.41 1.89 -8.91
N GLY A 96 -14.31 1.18 -8.71
CA GLY A 96 -14.29 -0.12 -8.03
C GLY A 96 -14.66 -0.02 -6.55
N LEU A 97 -14.13 0.97 -5.82
CA LEU A 97 -14.46 1.23 -4.42
C LEU A 97 -15.95 1.52 -4.21
N ARG A 98 -16.58 2.25 -5.12
CA ARG A 98 -18.03 2.51 -5.07
C ARG A 98 -18.83 1.23 -5.21
N ILE A 99 -18.48 0.34 -6.14
CA ILE A 99 -19.15 -0.96 -6.31
C ILE A 99 -19.00 -1.79 -5.02
N LEU A 100 -17.81 -1.86 -4.43
CA LEU A 100 -17.58 -2.60 -3.19
C LEU A 100 -18.38 -2.00 -2.02
N LYS A 101 -18.47 -0.67 -1.91
CA LYS A 101 -19.25 0.00 -0.87
C LYS A 101 -20.74 -0.25 -1.02
N GLU A 102 -21.27 -0.28 -2.24
CA GLU A 102 -22.66 -0.66 -2.52
C GLU A 102 -22.96 -2.10 -2.08
N LEU A 103 -22.05 -3.04 -2.36
CA LEU A 103 -22.15 -4.44 -1.94
C LEU A 103 -22.06 -4.61 -0.41
N GLU A 104 -21.19 -3.85 0.25
CA GLU A 104 -21.05 -3.82 1.71
C GLU A 104 -22.35 -3.37 2.37
N ILE A 105 -22.95 -2.27 1.91
CA ILE A 105 -24.24 -1.76 2.38
C ILE A 105 -25.37 -2.78 2.18
N GLN A 106 -25.32 -3.56 1.09
CA GLN A 106 -26.30 -4.61 0.81
C GLN A 106 -26.05 -5.92 1.56
N GLY A 107 -24.97 -6.03 2.35
CA GLY A 107 -24.57 -7.26 3.04
C GLY A 107 -24.16 -8.40 2.09
N LYS A 108 -23.76 -8.09 0.86
CA LYS A 108 -23.44 -9.06 -0.20
C LYS A 108 -21.94 -9.18 -0.53
N LEU A 109 -21.10 -8.37 0.12
CA LEU A 109 -19.68 -8.28 -0.23
C LEU A 109 -18.98 -9.64 -0.15
N GLU A 110 -19.16 -10.38 0.93
CA GLU A 110 -18.50 -11.67 1.16
C GLU A 110 -19.04 -12.80 0.26
N SER A 111 -20.28 -12.68 -0.21
CA SER A 111 -20.91 -13.70 -1.06
C SER A 111 -20.68 -13.49 -2.55
N GLU A 112 -20.44 -12.24 -3.01
CA GLU A 112 -20.35 -11.89 -4.43
C GLU A 112 -18.93 -11.58 -4.90
N VAL A 113 -17.97 -11.30 -3.98
CA VAL A 113 -16.61 -10.87 -4.34
C VAL A 113 -15.56 -11.68 -3.59
N GLU A 114 -14.57 -12.15 -4.33
CA GLU A 114 -13.45 -12.89 -3.76
C GLU A 114 -12.68 -12.01 -2.75
N PRO A 115 -12.35 -12.53 -1.55
CA PRO A 115 -11.67 -11.77 -0.49
C PRO A 115 -10.34 -11.13 -0.93
N SER A 116 -9.61 -11.77 -1.85
CA SER A 116 -8.35 -11.25 -2.39
C SER A 116 -8.53 -9.94 -3.18
N ILE A 117 -9.64 -9.80 -3.92
CA ILE A 117 -9.99 -8.59 -4.67
C ILE A 117 -10.34 -7.46 -3.69
N VAL A 118 -11.17 -7.76 -2.68
CA VAL A 118 -11.52 -6.79 -1.64
C VAL A 118 -10.27 -6.30 -0.90
N ALA A 119 -9.36 -7.21 -0.54
CA ALA A 119 -8.11 -6.87 0.11
C ALA A 119 -7.21 -5.97 -0.75
N ALA A 120 -7.14 -6.23 -2.07
CA ALA A 120 -6.39 -5.40 -3.00
C ALA A 120 -6.94 -3.97 -3.08
N PHE A 121 -8.28 -3.82 -3.21
CA PHE A 121 -8.92 -2.51 -3.18
C PHE A 121 -8.71 -1.77 -1.87
N ARG A 122 -8.84 -2.44 -0.72
CA ARG A 122 -8.59 -1.82 0.60
C ARG A 122 -7.16 -1.29 0.72
N ARG A 123 -6.16 -2.00 0.18
CA ARG A 123 -4.78 -1.54 0.17
C ARG A 123 -4.61 -0.27 -0.67
N LEU A 124 -5.15 -0.26 -1.89
CA LEU A 124 -5.08 0.91 -2.77
C LEU A 124 -5.87 2.10 -2.22
N ASP A 125 -7.02 1.87 -1.60
CA ASP A 125 -7.84 2.90 -0.94
C ASP A 125 -7.08 3.56 0.22
N THR A 126 -6.43 2.74 1.04
CA THR A 126 -5.52 3.18 2.09
C THR A 126 -4.37 4.03 1.54
N GLN A 127 -3.73 3.57 0.47
CA GLN A 127 -2.66 4.32 -0.18
C GLN A 127 -3.15 5.64 -0.76
N ALA A 128 -4.30 5.63 -1.44
CA ALA A 128 -4.92 6.81 -2.02
C ALA A 128 -5.27 7.87 -0.96
N SER A 129 -5.72 7.46 0.22
CA SER A 129 -6.06 8.38 1.31
C SER A 129 -4.86 9.15 1.87
N LEU A 130 -3.64 8.63 1.70
CA LEU A 130 -2.42 9.35 2.06
C LEU A 130 -2.07 10.47 1.07
N TYR A 131 -2.55 10.40 -0.18
CA TYR A 131 -2.35 11.46 -1.17
C TYR A 131 -3.41 12.57 -1.09
N ASP A 132 -4.66 12.22 -0.81
CA ASP A 132 -5.80 13.13 -0.95
C ASP A 132 -6.37 13.62 0.39
N THR A 133 -5.72 13.32 1.51
CA THR A 133 -6.19 13.70 2.87
C THR A 133 -7.63 13.29 3.18
N ARG A 134 -8.26 12.48 2.32
CA ARG A 134 -9.58 11.91 2.54
C ARG A 134 -9.47 10.61 3.32
N PHE A 135 -10.52 10.30 4.08
CA PHE A 135 -10.61 8.97 4.71
C PHE A 135 -10.81 7.90 3.63
N PRO A 136 -10.27 6.68 3.83
CA PRO A 136 -10.55 5.56 2.96
C PRO A 136 -12.06 5.36 2.77
N ILE A 137 -12.49 5.08 1.53
CA ILE A 137 -13.89 4.89 1.16
C ILE A 137 -14.42 3.56 1.73
N LEU A 138 -13.60 2.52 1.63
CA LEU A 138 -13.83 1.25 2.30
C LEU A 138 -13.28 1.36 3.71
N SER A 139 -13.96 2.13 4.55
CA SER A 139 -13.67 2.07 5.96
C SER A 139 -13.76 0.61 6.39
N LEU A 140 -12.77 0.15 7.13
CA LEU A 140 -12.96 -1.00 7.97
C LEU A 140 -14.01 -0.58 8.97
N GLU A 141 -15.28 -0.75 8.61
CA GLU A 141 -16.37 -0.64 9.57
C GLU A 141 -16.24 -1.82 10.52
N TYR A 142 -15.42 -1.63 11.52
CA TYR A 142 -15.46 -2.45 12.72
C TYR A 142 -16.71 -2.09 13.54
N GLY A 143 -17.84 -1.83 12.88
CA GLY A 143 -19.04 -1.29 13.49
C GLY A 143 -18.78 0.05 14.19
N ASN A 144 -19.48 0.32 15.29
CA ASN A 144 -19.24 1.50 16.14
C ASN A 144 -18.00 1.37 17.06
N GLN A 145 -17.14 0.37 16.86
CA GLN A 145 -15.96 0.15 17.68
C GLN A 145 -14.72 0.76 17.03
N SER A 146 -13.92 1.48 17.81
CA SER A 146 -12.60 1.94 17.36
C SER A 146 -11.77 0.73 16.91
N PRO A 147 -11.04 0.79 15.76
CA PRO A 147 -10.15 -0.27 15.34
C PRO A 147 -9.15 -0.72 16.42
N LEU A 148 -8.72 0.21 17.27
CA LEU A 148 -7.87 -0.10 18.43
C LEU A 148 -8.52 -1.00 19.48
N LYS A 149 -9.85 -0.99 19.62
CA LYS A 149 -10.56 -1.91 20.53
C LYS A 149 -10.57 -3.34 20.02
N LEU A 150 -10.28 -3.55 18.74
CA LEU A 150 -10.17 -4.86 18.11
C LEU A 150 -8.75 -5.43 18.17
N PHE A 151 -7.78 -4.59 18.54
CA PHE A 151 -6.44 -5.06 18.84
C PHE A 151 -6.42 -5.62 20.27
N GLU A 152 -6.85 -6.87 20.40
CA GLU A 152 -6.51 -7.70 21.55
C GLU A 152 -5.40 -8.63 21.14
N ALA A 153 -4.27 -8.56 21.83
CA ALA A 153 -3.19 -9.51 21.63
C ALA A 153 -3.72 -10.93 21.93
N PRO A 154 -3.40 -11.94 21.11
CA PRO A 154 -3.89 -13.28 21.37
C PRO A 154 -3.33 -13.78 22.70
N THR A 155 -4.20 -14.28 23.57
CA THR A 155 -3.80 -14.95 24.81
C THR A 155 -2.84 -16.09 24.45
N GLY A 156 -1.54 -15.96 24.80
CA GLY A 156 -0.51 -16.95 24.46
C GLY A 156 0.36 -16.62 23.23
N GLY A 157 0.19 -15.44 22.62
CA GLY A 157 1.01 -14.96 21.49
C GLY A 157 0.57 -15.46 20.12
N PHE A 158 1.28 -15.04 19.06
CA PHE A 158 0.97 -15.43 17.70
C PHE A 158 1.35 -16.88 17.41
N THR A 159 0.44 -17.61 16.76
CA THR A 159 0.64 -19.01 16.37
C THR A 159 0.92 -19.19 14.88
N SER A 160 0.55 -18.19 14.04
CA SER A 160 0.76 -18.22 12.59
C SER A 160 1.08 -16.83 12.04
N LEU A 161 1.76 -16.81 10.88
CA LEU A 161 2.02 -15.57 10.14
C LEU A 161 0.71 -14.85 9.70
N SER A 162 -0.35 -15.61 9.44
CA SER A 162 -1.66 -15.03 9.09
C SER A 162 -2.21 -14.16 10.21
N GLN A 163 -2.13 -14.62 11.46
CA GLN A 163 -2.53 -13.83 12.64
C GLN A 163 -1.68 -12.56 12.78
N VAL A 164 -0.36 -12.68 12.61
CA VAL A 164 0.56 -11.53 12.63
C VAL A 164 0.14 -10.48 11.61
N ARG A 165 -0.09 -10.90 10.35
CA ARG A 165 -0.48 -10.02 9.25
C ARG A 165 -1.86 -9.38 9.47
N GLU A 166 -2.80 -10.11 10.01
CA GLU A 166 -4.11 -9.57 10.37
C GLU A 166 -3.98 -8.45 11.40
N LYS A 167 -3.23 -8.69 12.47
CA LYS A 167 -3.09 -7.73 13.57
C LYS A 167 -2.31 -6.48 13.16
N ILE A 168 -1.22 -6.60 12.41
CA ILE A 168 -0.50 -5.41 11.91
C ILE A 168 -1.37 -4.59 10.95
N THR A 169 -2.22 -5.24 10.14
CA THR A 169 -3.16 -4.55 9.24
C THR A 169 -4.20 -3.75 10.02
N VAL A 170 -4.71 -4.29 11.12
CA VAL A 170 -5.64 -3.57 12.04
C VAL A 170 -4.95 -2.32 12.60
N LEU A 171 -3.72 -2.45 13.12
CA LEU A 171 -2.96 -1.33 13.68
C LEU A 171 -2.65 -0.26 12.64
N PHE A 172 -2.21 -0.68 11.45
CA PHE A 172 -1.96 0.22 10.34
C PHE A 172 -3.21 1.03 9.98
N THR A 173 -4.33 0.34 9.79
CA THR A 173 -5.60 0.99 9.45
C THR A 173 -6.09 1.94 10.55
N ALA A 174 -5.86 1.60 11.83
CA ALA A 174 -6.17 2.48 12.95
C ALA A 174 -5.30 3.75 12.97
N GLY A 175 -4.08 3.69 12.42
CA GLY A 175 -3.16 4.84 12.32
C GLY A 175 -3.52 5.85 11.23
N ILE A 176 -4.18 5.41 10.14
CA ILE A 176 -4.49 6.27 8.99
C ILE A 176 -5.23 7.55 9.36
N PRO A 177 -6.33 7.51 10.17
CA PRO A 177 -7.04 8.72 10.54
C PRO A 177 -6.17 9.73 11.31
N LEU A 178 -5.24 9.26 12.13
CA LEU A 178 -4.31 10.13 12.83
C LEU A 178 -3.36 10.82 11.85
N VAL A 179 -2.76 10.06 10.93
CA VAL A 179 -1.83 10.58 9.93
C VAL A 179 -2.52 11.58 9.01
N ALA A 180 -3.65 11.21 8.42
CA ALA A 180 -4.42 12.06 7.51
C ALA A 180 -4.88 13.36 8.20
N ARG A 181 -5.44 13.26 9.42
CA ARG A 181 -5.88 14.41 10.19
C ARG A 181 -4.70 15.31 10.59
N SER A 182 -3.58 14.71 11.00
CA SER A 182 -2.38 15.47 11.33
C SER A 182 -1.87 16.29 10.13
N TRP A 183 -1.85 15.72 8.93
CA TRP A 183 -1.38 16.42 7.72
C TRP A 183 -2.36 17.49 7.22
N SER A 184 -3.65 17.32 7.46
CA SER A 184 -4.67 18.29 7.04
C SER A 184 -4.74 19.53 7.96
N LEU A 185 -4.20 19.46 9.17
CA LEU A 185 -4.26 20.55 10.14
C LEU A 185 -3.02 21.45 10.04
N ASN A 186 -3.25 22.76 10.08
CA ASN A 186 -2.21 23.78 10.07
C ASN A 186 -2.39 24.75 11.26
N GLY A 187 -1.31 25.41 11.65
CA GLY A 187 -1.26 26.49 12.65
C GLY A 187 -2.28 26.36 13.80
N PRO A 188 -3.20 27.33 13.96
CA PRO A 188 -4.16 27.38 15.08
C PRO A 188 -5.05 26.14 15.22
N ASN A 189 -5.41 25.50 14.09
CA ASN A 189 -6.21 24.28 14.10
C ASN A 189 -5.45 23.10 14.68
N MET A 190 -4.12 23.06 14.49
CA MET A 190 -3.27 22.04 15.09
C MET A 190 -3.22 22.19 16.60
N GLU A 191 -3.02 23.42 17.10
CA GLU A 191 -2.99 23.69 18.55
C GLU A 191 -4.27 23.25 19.25
N THR A 192 -5.42 23.59 18.69
CA THR A 192 -6.74 23.21 19.24
C THR A 192 -6.96 21.71 19.28
N ASN A 193 -6.42 20.96 18.33
CA ASN A 193 -6.60 19.51 18.23
C ASN A 193 -5.44 18.69 18.83
N TYR A 194 -4.35 19.34 19.24
CA TYR A 194 -3.10 18.67 19.60
C TYR A 194 -3.29 17.61 20.69
N GLU A 195 -3.96 17.93 21.79
CA GLU A 195 -4.17 16.98 22.89
C GLU A 195 -4.91 15.72 22.43
N SER A 196 -5.96 15.87 21.64
CA SER A 196 -6.72 14.75 21.09
C SER A 196 -5.88 13.86 20.15
N LEU A 197 -5.04 14.49 19.31
CA LEU A 197 -4.12 13.79 18.41
C LEU A 197 -3.02 13.09 19.18
N TYR A 198 -2.46 13.75 20.20
CA TYR A 198 -1.42 13.20 21.07
C TYR A 198 -1.92 11.97 21.85
N GLN A 199 -3.12 12.03 22.40
CA GLN A 199 -3.73 10.87 23.07
C GLN A 199 -3.97 9.70 22.08
N SER A 200 -4.37 10.01 20.85
CA SER A 200 -4.54 9.00 19.80
C SER A 200 -3.20 8.39 19.38
N GLN A 201 -2.15 9.23 19.24
CA GLN A 201 -0.79 8.78 18.95
C GLN A 201 -0.27 7.84 20.06
N ARG A 202 -0.42 8.22 21.32
CA ARG A 202 0.02 7.37 22.45
C ARG A 202 -0.64 6.01 22.45
N ARG A 203 -1.99 5.96 22.32
CA ARG A 203 -2.73 4.69 22.26
C ARG A 203 -2.27 3.79 21.12
N LEU A 204 -1.97 4.37 19.97
CA LEU A 204 -1.45 3.62 18.82
C LEU A 204 -0.06 3.09 19.11
N LEU A 205 0.85 3.93 19.65
CA LEU A 205 2.20 3.50 19.99
C LEU A 205 2.22 2.41 21.06
N ASP A 206 1.35 2.49 22.07
CA ASP A 206 1.18 1.45 23.08
C ASP A 206 0.73 0.11 22.43
N ALA A 207 -0.23 0.16 21.50
CA ALA A 207 -0.69 -1.02 20.78
C ALA A 207 0.38 -1.60 19.83
N PHE A 208 1.18 -0.75 19.18
CA PHE A 208 2.34 -1.21 18.39
C PHE A 208 3.43 -1.85 19.27
N ALA A 209 3.65 -1.34 20.47
CA ALA A 209 4.60 -1.92 21.42
C ALA A 209 4.13 -3.31 21.92
N GLU A 210 2.83 -3.45 22.20
CA GLU A 210 2.23 -4.75 22.53
C GLU A 210 2.34 -5.75 21.37
N PHE A 211 2.06 -5.29 20.14
CA PHE A 211 2.26 -6.10 18.94
C PHE A 211 3.71 -6.59 18.83
N ASP A 212 4.68 -5.70 19.02
CA ASP A 212 6.11 -6.04 18.90
C ASP A 212 6.54 -7.10 19.91
N LEU A 213 6.07 -7.01 21.14
CA LEU A 213 6.36 -8.02 22.17
C LEU A 213 5.95 -9.42 21.70
N HIS A 214 4.73 -9.57 21.17
CA HIS A 214 4.22 -10.84 20.68
C HIS A 214 4.85 -11.26 19.35
N PHE A 215 5.13 -10.31 18.47
CA PHE A 215 5.75 -10.58 17.17
C PHE A 215 7.23 -10.98 17.31
N THR A 216 7.97 -10.35 18.20
CA THR A 216 9.35 -10.74 18.52
C THR A 216 9.38 -12.14 19.08
N SER A 217 8.49 -12.51 20.01
CA SER A 217 8.35 -13.88 20.52
C SER A 217 8.05 -14.88 19.39
N PHE A 218 7.14 -14.53 18.47
CA PHE A 218 6.83 -15.36 17.30
C PHE A 218 8.06 -15.55 16.40
N ARG A 219 8.81 -14.48 16.11
CA ARG A 219 10.03 -14.57 15.29
C ARG A 219 11.08 -15.46 15.93
N VAL A 220 11.32 -15.33 17.21
CA VAL A 220 12.30 -16.16 17.93
C VAL A 220 11.91 -17.64 17.91
N THR A 221 10.64 -17.96 18.10
CA THR A 221 10.18 -19.33 18.29
C THR A 221 9.75 -20.06 17.01
N LYS A 222 9.24 -19.33 16.01
CA LYS A 222 8.58 -19.92 14.83
C LYS A 222 9.26 -19.60 13.49
N TYR A 223 10.09 -18.56 13.40
CA TYR A 223 10.65 -18.09 12.12
C TYR A 223 11.35 -19.19 11.33
N HIS A 224 12.18 -20.01 11.98
CA HIS A 224 12.93 -21.10 11.33
C HIS A 224 12.07 -22.28 10.88
N GLN A 225 10.81 -22.34 11.31
CA GLN A 225 9.85 -23.38 10.90
C GLN A 225 9.00 -22.94 9.70
N LEU A 226 9.09 -21.64 9.33
CA LEU A 226 8.35 -21.07 8.21
C LEU A 226 9.01 -21.46 6.87
N SER A 227 8.20 -21.61 5.83
CA SER A 227 8.69 -21.67 4.45
C SER A 227 9.39 -20.36 4.06
N GLU A 228 10.26 -20.39 3.06
CA GLU A 228 10.97 -19.18 2.56
C GLU A 228 10.01 -18.03 2.23
N LYS A 229 8.86 -18.34 1.62
CA LYS A 229 7.82 -17.35 1.31
C LYS A 229 7.20 -16.74 2.58
N GLU A 230 6.99 -17.53 3.60
CA GLU A 230 6.47 -17.04 4.89
C GLU A 230 7.54 -16.28 5.67
N GLN A 231 8.80 -16.69 5.61
CA GLN A 231 9.92 -15.93 6.19
C GLN A 231 10.02 -14.54 5.56
N LEU A 232 9.96 -14.44 4.23
CA LEU A 232 9.90 -13.16 3.53
C LEU A 232 8.68 -12.33 3.98
N GLY A 233 7.52 -12.97 4.14
CA GLY A 233 6.32 -12.32 4.67
C GLY A 233 6.47 -11.79 6.10
N ALA A 234 7.17 -12.51 6.96
CA ALA A 234 7.49 -12.08 8.32
C ALA A 234 8.50 -10.92 8.32
N ASP A 235 9.51 -10.98 7.46
CA ASP A 235 10.50 -9.92 7.28
C ASP A 235 9.83 -8.62 6.79
N ILE A 236 8.96 -8.70 5.78
CA ILE A 236 8.16 -7.54 5.30
C ILE A 236 7.29 -6.98 6.43
N THR A 237 6.66 -7.84 7.23
CA THR A 237 5.86 -7.39 8.38
C THR A 237 6.70 -6.62 9.41
N TYR A 238 7.96 -7.04 9.61
CA TYR A 238 8.89 -6.32 10.48
C TYR A 238 9.26 -4.94 9.93
N LEU A 239 9.52 -4.83 8.62
CA LEU A 239 9.76 -3.53 7.97
C LEU A 239 8.55 -2.59 8.12
N LEU A 240 7.34 -3.12 7.92
CA LEU A 240 6.10 -2.38 8.13
C LEU A 240 5.95 -1.88 9.57
N TYR A 241 6.23 -2.75 10.55
CA TYR A 241 6.20 -2.38 11.96
C TYR A 241 7.16 -1.22 12.27
N LEU A 242 8.43 -1.33 11.86
CA LEU A 242 9.44 -0.29 12.07
C LEU A 242 9.03 1.05 11.43
N GLY A 243 8.62 1.00 10.17
CA GLY A 243 8.25 2.20 9.41
C GLY A 243 7.01 2.90 9.97
N HIS A 244 5.97 2.14 10.32
CA HIS A 244 4.75 2.73 10.90
C HIS A 244 4.97 3.28 12.31
N THR A 245 5.75 2.59 13.13
CA THR A 245 6.10 3.09 14.47
C THR A 245 6.85 4.42 14.37
N LEU A 246 7.83 4.52 13.47
CA LEU A 246 8.57 5.77 13.26
C LEU A 246 7.67 6.87 12.67
N THR A 247 6.79 6.55 11.72
CA THR A 247 5.78 7.49 11.21
C THR A 247 4.92 8.04 12.33
N LEU A 248 4.42 7.17 13.21
CA LEU A 248 3.61 7.61 14.35
C LEU A 248 4.40 8.50 15.32
N LYS A 249 5.68 8.19 15.58
CA LYS A 249 6.53 9.01 16.46
C LYS A 249 6.79 10.41 15.91
N THR A 250 6.83 10.56 14.58
CA THR A 250 7.16 11.83 13.92
C THR A 250 5.94 12.63 13.46
N VAL A 251 4.76 12.01 13.34
CA VAL A 251 3.56 12.59 12.68
C VAL A 251 3.07 13.90 13.29
N LEU A 252 3.28 14.14 14.58
CA LEU A 252 2.89 15.38 15.27
C LEU A 252 4.02 16.41 15.36
N ILE A 253 5.23 16.09 14.92
CA ILE A 253 6.37 17.01 14.95
C ILE A 253 6.20 18.03 13.81
N ARG A 254 6.23 19.32 14.16
CA ARG A 254 6.10 20.45 13.20
C ARG A 254 7.39 21.24 13.02
N GLY A 255 8.41 20.90 13.76
CA GLY A 255 9.76 21.47 13.68
C GLY A 255 10.79 20.42 13.30
N PRO A 256 12.06 20.69 13.51
CA PRO A 256 13.12 19.70 13.31
C PRO A 256 12.85 18.45 14.16
N VAL A 257 13.02 17.29 13.55
CA VAL A 257 12.91 16.02 14.26
C VAL A 257 14.05 15.92 15.28
N PRO A 258 13.78 15.50 16.54
CA PRO A 258 14.80 15.37 17.55
C PRO A 258 15.89 14.35 17.17
N GLU A 259 17.15 14.67 17.48
CA GLU A 259 18.28 13.77 17.25
C GLU A 259 18.17 12.44 18.01
N SER A 260 17.39 12.41 19.10
CA SER A 260 17.10 11.18 19.85
C SER A 260 16.40 10.10 19.01
N LEU A 261 15.76 10.45 17.89
CA LEU A 261 15.14 9.50 16.96
C LEU A 261 16.10 8.99 15.87
N VAL A 262 17.30 9.54 15.74
CA VAL A 262 18.29 9.10 14.73
C VAL A 262 18.57 7.60 14.78
N PRO A 263 18.73 6.96 15.95
CA PRO A 263 18.92 5.51 16.02
C PRO A 263 17.77 4.70 15.37
N GLU A 264 16.53 5.18 15.46
CA GLU A 264 15.37 4.51 14.86
C GLU A 264 15.35 4.68 13.34
N PHE A 265 15.74 5.86 12.83
CA PHE A 265 15.94 6.05 11.39
C PHE A 265 17.04 5.14 10.83
N ILE A 266 18.15 4.97 11.57
CA ILE A 266 19.23 4.05 11.20
C ILE A 266 18.72 2.61 11.18
N ALA A 267 18.01 2.18 12.22
CA ALA A 267 17.48 0.83 12.31
C ALA A 267 16.51 0.51 11.17
N LEU A 268 15.62 1.45 10.83
CA LEU A 268 14.70 1.31 9.70
C LEU A 268 15.44 1.22 8.36
N LEU A 269 16.40 2.11 8.11
CA LEU A 269 17.22 2.10 6.89
C LEU A 269 18.00 0.80 6.76
N GLN A 270 18.70 0.38 7.83
CA GLN A 270 19.50 -0.84 7.84
C GLN A 270 18.65 -2.08 7.57
N ALA A 271 17.48 -2.18 8.20
CA ALA A 271 16.57 -3.29 7.97
C ALA A 271 16.14 -3.40 6.49
N HIS A 272 15.95 -2.27 5.79
CA HIS A 272 15.65 -2.27 4.36
C HIS A 272 16.88 -2.59 3.50
N GLU A 273 18.06 -2.09 3.86
CA GLU A 273 19.32 -2.44 3.17
C GLU A 273 19.62 -3.94 3.26
N ASP A 274 19.41 -4.56 4.43
CA ASP A 274 19.59 -5.99 4.63
C ASP A 274 18.61 -6.85 3.83
N MET A 275 17.44 -6.29 3.53
CA MET A 275 16.38 -6.97 2.76
C MET A 275 16.43 -6.72 1.25
N ILE A 276 17.20 -5.73 0.78
CA ILE A 276 17.09 -5.21 -0.59
C ILE A 276 17.31 -6.30 -1.66
N GLU A 277 18.26 -7.21 -1.46
CA GLU A 277 18.54 -8.27 -2.42
C GLU A 277 17.41 -9.30 -2.50
N LYS A 278 16.74 -9.58 -1.39
CA LYS A 278 15.52 -10.43 -1.38
C LYS A 278 14.36 -9.71 -2.07
N LEU A 279 14.21 -8.40 -1.83
CA LEU A 279 13.13 -7.61 -2.41
C LEU A 279 13.31 -7.44 -3.93
N LYS A 280 14.53 -7.25 -4.44
CA LYS A 280 14.82 -7.17 -5.87
C LYS A 280 14.44 -8.43 -6.65
N SER A 281 14.37 -9.59 -5.99
CA SER A 281 13.89 -10.83 -6.63
C SER A 281 12.39 -10.87 -6.86
N VAL A 282 11.64 -9.95 -6.25
CA VAL A 282 10.21 -9.78 -6.46
C VAL A 282 9.97 -8.92 -7.72
N SER A 283 8.81 -9.05 -8.32
CA SER A 283 8.38 -8.24 -9.48
C SER A 283 8.55 -6.73 -9.19
N GLY A 284 8.89 -5.95 -10.23
CA GLY A 284 8.94 -4.49 -10.16
C GLY A 284 7.59 -3.80 -9.90
N LEU A 285 6.51 -4.56 -9.75
CA LEU A 285 5.17 -4.08 -9.38
C LEU A 285 4.65 -4.89 -8.19
N VAL A 286 4.53 -4.25 -7.04
CA VAL A 286 4.09 -4.83 -5.77
C VAL A 286 2.84 -4.09 -5.29
N MET A 287 1.87 -4.81 -4.73
CA MET A 287 0.63 -4.20 -4.20
C MET A 287 0.77 -3.71 -2.76
N ASP A 288 1.68 -4.28 -2.00
CA ASP A 288 1.91 -3.93 -0.60
C ASP A 288 2.91 -2.78 -0.48
N HIS A 289 2.77 -1.97 0.56
CA HIS A 289 3.84 -1.06 0.99
C HIS A 289 4.97 -1.90 1.59
N VAL A 290 6.16 -1.74 1.06
CA VAL A 290 7.33 -2.46 1.58
C VAL A 290 8.44 -1.46 1.94
N MET A 291 8.80 -0.56 1.03
CA MET A 291 9.98 0.28 1.16
C MET A 291 9.72 1.77 0.86
N ILE A 292 8.92 2.10 -0.15
CA ILE A 292 8.89 3.46 -0.73
C ILE A 292 8.48 4.50 0.30
N ALA A 293 7.37 4.29 1.01
CA ALA A 293 6.88 5.25 2.01
C ALA A 293 7.85 5.43 3.19
N HIS A 294 8.46 4.34 3.63
CA HIS A 294 9.42 4.36 4.74
C HIS A 294 10.73 5.07 4.37
N MET A 295 11.25 4.80 3.18
CA MET A 295 12.47 5.47 2.71
C MET A 295 12.22 6.94 2.40
N TYR A 296 11.02 7.33 1.97
CA TYR A 296 10.63 8.73 1.85
C TYR A 296 10.63 9.43 3.22
N LEU A 297 10.07 8.78 4.24
CA LEU A 297 10.12 9.28 5.62
C LEU A 297 11.57 9.50 6.07
N VAL A 298 12.45 8.52 5.89
CA VAL A 298 13.87 8.62 6.24
C VAL A 298 14.54 9.76 5.46
N ALA A 299 14.33 9.83 4.14
CA ALA A 299 14.97 10.80 3.27
C ALA A 299 14.55 12.26 3.55
N THR A 300 13.32 12.47 4.04
CA THR A 300 12.77 13.81 4.25
C THR A 300 12.84 14.28 5.70
N GLN A 301 12.79 13.38 6.67
CA GLN A 301 12.63 13.76 8.08
C GLN A 301 13.84 13.42 8.97
N CYS A 302 14.76 12.53 8.55
CA CYS A 302 15.91 12.22 9.37
C CYS A 302 16.80 13.47 9.59
N PRO A 303 17.21 13.78 10.83
CA PRO A 303 18.13 14.90 11.11
C PRO A 303 19.48 14.75 10.41
N ASP A 304 20.00 13.52 10.29
CA ASP A 304 21.29 13.22 9.67
C ASP A 304 21.19 13.17 8.13
N VAL A 305 21.94 14.10 7.48
CA VAL A 305 21.95 14.23 6.02
C VAL A 305 22.58 12.99 5.33
N GLY A 306 23.55 12.34 5.96
CA GLY A 306 24.17 11.13 5.43
C GLY A 306 23.17 9.99 5.33
N ILE A 307 22.31 9.82 6.34
CA ILE A 307 21.23 8.82 6.36
C ILE A 307 20.18 9.15 5.32
N ARG A 308 19.78 10.41 5.16
CA ARG A 308 18.85 10.85 4.11
C ARG A 308 19.36 10.48 2.71
N ILE A 309 20.63 10.75 2.41
CA ILE A 309 21.25 10.41 1.12
C ILE A 309 21.27 8.89 0.91
N ARG A 310 21.56 8.10 1.93
CA ARG A 310 21.51 6.62 1.83
C ARG A 310 20.10 6.13 1.50
N ALA A 311 19.06 6.66 2.13
CA ALA A 311 17.67 6.31 1.82
C ALA A 311 17.29 6.64 0.36
N ILE A 312 17.71 7.79 -0.17
CA ILE A 312 17.50 8.16 -1.58
C ILE A 312 18.23 7.19 -2.51
N ARG A 313 19.48 6.81 -2.19
CA ARG A 313 20.24 5.82 -2.97
C ARG A 313 19.55 4.45 -2.95
N LEU A 314 19.00 4.05 -1.80
CA LEU A 314 18.29 2.79 -1.68
C LEU A 314 17.02 2.78 -2.55
N LEU A 315 16.21 3.85 -2.56
CA LEU A 315 15.05 4.01 -3.45
C LEU A 315 15.43 3.85 -4.94
N ARG A 316 16.59 4.37 -5.33
CA ARG A 316 17.11 4.30 -6.71
C ARG A 316 17.73 2.95 -7.06
N SER A 317 18.16 2.18 -6.07
CA SER A 317 18.82 0.88 -6.29
C SER A 317 17.87 -0.22 -6.75
N TRP A 318 16.57 -0.05 -6.50
CA TRP A 318 15.50 -0.93 -6.94
C TRP A 318 14.34 -0.12 -7.52
N PRO A 319 14.38 0.16 -8.84
CA PRO A 319 13.25 0.81 -9.51
C PRO A 319 12.01 -0.10 -9.51
N HIS A 320 10.95 0.32 -8.80
CA HIS A 320 9.71 -0.46 -8.67
C HIS A 320 8.52 0.42 -8.31
N TYR A 321 7.34 -0.19 -8.33
CA TYR A 321 6.09 0.39 -7.87
C TYR A 321 5.54 -0.39 -6.67
N GLU A 322 5.05 0.34 -5.66
CA GLU A 322 4.27 -0.18 -4.54
C GLU A 322 2.86 0.40 -4.62
N GLY A 323 1.94 -0.34 -5.25
CA GLY A 323 0.60 0.15 -5.56
C GLY A 323 0.64 1.43 -6.37
N LEU A 324 0.28 2.56 -5.75
CA LEU A 324 0.24 3.89 -6.40
C LEU A 324 1.59 4.64 -6.37
N HIS A 325 2.59 4.14 -5.66
CA HIS A 325 3.87 4.81 -5.44
C HIS A 325 4.96 4.30 -6.38
N SER A 326 5.74 5.21 -6.97
CA SER A 326 6.94 4.90 -7.75
C SER A 326 8.20 5.24 -6.96
N SER A 327 9.14 4.30 -6.82
CA SER A 327 10.42 4.52 -6.13
C SER A 327 11.24 5.63 -6.80
N ASN A 328 11.22 5.69 -8.15
CA ASN A 328 11.92 6.72 -8.91
C ASN A 328 11.35 8.13 -8.67
N VAL A 329 10.01 8.28 -8.71
CA VAL A 329 9.34 9.56 -8.45
C VAL A 329 9.57 9.97 -7.01
N THR A 330 9.41 9.06 -6.07
CA THR A 330 9.63 9.32 -4.64
C THR A 330 11.07 9.74 -4.35
N ALA A 331 12.05 9.11 -4.98
CA ALA A 331 13.46 9.50 -4.85
C ALA A 331 13.74 10.91 -5.41
N LEU A 332 13.02 11.34 -6.44
CA LEU A 332 13.11 12.71 -6.96
C LEU A 332 12.44 13.74 -6.05
N MET A 333 11.30 13.38 -5.44
CA MET A 333 10.59 14.25 -4.49
C MET A 333 11.37 14.46 -3.18
N ALA A 334 12.28 13.55 -2.84
CA ALA A 334 13.08 13.59 -1.61
C ALA A 334 14.42 14.37 -1.77
N LEU A 335 14.74 14.85 -2.97
CA LEU A 335 15.94 15.67 -3.24
C LEU A 335 15.71 17.15 -2.90
#